data_edb57ae40a7a09440cd688a3d7d9a393
#
_entry.id   edb57ae40a7a09440cd688a3d7d9a393
#
_cell.length_a   1.000
_cell.length_b   1.000
_cell.length_c   1.000
_cell.angle_alpha   90.00
_cell.angle_beta   90.00
_cell.angle_gamma   90.00
#
_symmetry.space_group_name_H-M   'P 1'
#
loop_
_entity.id
_entity.type
_entity.pdbx_description
1 polymer ?
#
loop_
_entity_poly.entity_id
_entity_poly.type
_entity_poly.pdbx_seq_one_letter_code
_entity_poly.pdbx_strand_id
1 'polypeptide(L)' 'VAEFDRQSVNMKLKNRLKELRARDGLNQTELAKLAGISRQTISLLERDEYTPSIIIALKISQIFHEPVESVFRLEEEES' A
#
# COMPACT_ATOMS: atom_id res chain seq x y z
N VAL A 1 10.81 24.78 0.22
CA VAL A 1 9.74 23.79 0.23
C VAL A 1 9.28 23.56 -1.19
N ALA A 2 9.29 22.33 -1.58
CA ALA A 2 8.76 21.98 -2.87
C ALA A 2 7.26 22.29 -2.88
N GLU A 3 6.85 23.06 -3.85
CA GLU A 3 5.44 23.32 -3.98
C GLU A 3 4.75 22.15 -4.64
N PHE A 4 3.75 21.68 -3.97
CA PHE A 4 2.92 20.64 -4.55
C PHE A 4 1.93 21.30 -5.50
N ASP A 5 2.03 20.98 -6.77
CA ASP A 5 1.16 21.57 -7.77
C ASP A 5 -0.20 20.89 -7.73
N ARG A 6 -1.15 21.57 -7.12
CA ARG A 6 -2.49 21.02 -6.95
C ARG A 6 -3.30 21.01 -8.21
N GLN A 7 -2.84 21.68 -9.25
CA GLN A 7 -3.65 21.83 -10.46
C GLN A 7 -3.42 20.73 -11.45
N SER A 8 -2.31 20.08 -11.36
CA SER A 8 -1.83 19.36 -12.52
C SER A 8 -2.27 17.92 -12.57
N VAL A 9 -2.40 17.25 -11.45
CA VAL A 9 -2.52 15.81 -11.55
C VAL A 9 -3.34 15.21 -10.44
N ASN A 10 -4.06 14.18 -10.80
CA ASN A 10 -4.59 13.23 -9.84
C ASN A 10 -3.55 12.16 -9.64
N MET A 11 -3.22 11.91 -8.39
CA MET A 11 -2.28 10.87 -8.05
C MET A 11 -3.02 9.64 -7.59
N LYS A 12 -2.50 8.50 -7.96
CA LYS A 12 -3.07 7.22 -7.57
C LYS A 12 -2.05 6.46 -6.75
N LEU A 13 -2.52 5.88 -5.66
CA LEU A 13 -1.64 5.09 -4.81
C LEU A 13 -1.56 3.67 -5.33
N LYS A 14 -0.35 3.21 -5.59
CA LYS A 14 -0.06 1.85 -6.00
C LYS A 14 0.75 1.15 -4.94
N ASN A 15 0.75 -0.16 -4.96
CA ASN A 15 1.47 -0.93 -3.97
C ASN A 15 2.05 -2.21 -4.54
N ARG A 16 2.94 -2.82 -3.77
CA ARG A 16 3.58 -4.08 -4.09
C ARG A 16 3.20 -5.19 -3.11
N LEU A 17 2.04 -5.08 -2.46
CA LEU A 17 1.65 -6.03 -1.43
C LEU A 17 1.62 -7.46 -1.92
N LYS A 18 1.01 -7.68 -3.08
CA LYS A 18 0.90 -9.02 -3.63
C LYS A 18 2.27 -9.62 -3.92
N GLU A 19 3.14 -8.83 -4.50
CA GLU A 19 4.51 -9.23 -4.80
C GLU A 19 5.27 -9.57 -3.51
N LEU A 20 5.17 -8.72 -2.51
CA LEU A 20 5.89 -8.90 -1.25
C LEU A 20 5.32 -10.07 -0.46
N ARG A 21 4.01 -10.29 -0.53
CA ARG A 21 3.42 -11.48 0.07
C ARG A 21 4.00 -12.75 -0.56
N ALA A 22 4.08 -12.75 -1.89
CA ALA A 22 4.63 -13.92 -2.58
C ALA A 22 6.09 -14.15 -2.20
N ARG A 23 6.86 -13.08 -2.08
CA ARG A 23 8.27 -13.18 -1.65
C ARG A 23 8.39 -13.84 -0.29
N ASP A 24 7.52 -13.45 0.65
CA ASP A 24 7.63 -13.89 2.04
C ASP A 24 6.71 -15.08 2.36
N GLY A 25 6.02 -15.62 1.37
CA GLY A 25 5.16 -16.79 1.58
C GLY A 25 3.93 -16.52 2.41
N LEU A 26 3.39 -15.30 2.38
CA LEU A 26 2.20 -14.94 3.13
C LEU A 26 0.96 -14.93 2.24
N ASN A 27 -0.14 -15.46 2.76
CA ASN A 27 -1.42 -15.26 2.08
C ASN A 27 -2.10 -13.99 2.63
N GLN A 28 -3.23 -13.61 2.03
CA GLN A 28 -3.93 -12.40 2.43
C GLN A 28 -4.39 -12.44 3.89
N THR A 29 -4.85 -13.60 4.33
CA THR A 29 -5.33 -13.77 5.71
C THR A 29 -4.20 -13.58 6.71
N GLU A 30 -3.03 -14.13 6.40
CA GLU A 30 -1.87 -14.01 7.28
C GLU A 30 -1.40 -12.56 7.36
N LEU A 31 -1.32 -11.89 6.23
CA LEU A 31 -0.93 -10.48 6.23
C LEU A 31 -1.94 -9.64 7.00
N ALA A 32 -3.22 -9.90 6.80
CA ALA A 32 -4.28 -9.18 7.51
C ALA A 32 -4.14 -9.32 9.03
N LYS A 33 -3.86 -10.52 9.50
CA LYS A 33 -3.64 -10.77 10.91
C LYS A 33 -2.46 -9.97 11.45
N LEU A 34 -1.36 -9.99 10.73
CA LEU A 34 -0.15 -9.28 11.15
C LEU A 34 -0.38 -7.76 11.17
N ALA A 35 -1.15 -7.26 10.23
CA ALA A 35 -1.42 -5.83 10.14
C ALA A 35 -2.57 -5.38 11.04
N GLY A 36 -3.32 -6.33 11.60
CA GLY A 36 -4.44 -5.99 12.47
C GLY A 36 -5.65 -5.45 11.74
N ILE A 37 -5.85 -5.87 10.50
CA ILE A 37 -7.00 -5.45 9.68
C ILE A 37 -7.65 -6.70 9.08
N SER A 38 -8.79 -6.51 8.41
CA SER A 38 -9.50 -7.63 7.82
C SER A 38 -8.85 -8.10 6.52
N ARG A 39 -9.06 -9.36 6.17
CA ARG A 39 -8.63 -9.89 4.90
C ARG A 39 -9.25 -9.12 3.74
N GLN A 40 -10.52 -8.73 3.90
CA GLN A 40 -11.21 -7.95 2.88
C GLN A 40 -10.50 -6.63 2.63
N THR A 41 -10.01 -5.98 3.68
CA THR A 41 -9.26 -4.73 3.55
C THR A 41 -7.96 -4.96 2.79
N ILE A 42 -7.24 -6.06 3.07
CA ILE A 42 -6.03 -6.40 2.31
C ILE A 42 -6.38 -6.58 0.82
N SER A 43 -7.46 -7.30 0.54
CA SER A 43 -7.90 -7.51 -0.84
C SER A 43 -8.17 -6.19 -1.56
N LEU A 44 -8.87 -5.28 -0.90
CA LEU A 44 -9.17 -3.97 -1.48
C LEU A 44 -7.89 -3.15 -1.68
N LEU A 45 -6.96 -3.21 -0.72
CA LEU A 45 -5.66 -2.56 -0.84
C LEU A 45 -4.91 -3.04 -2.08
N GLU A 46 -4.85 -4.34 -2.26
CA GLU A 46 -4.11 -4.91 -3.38
C GLU A 46 -4.70 -4.55 -4.73
N ARG A 47 -5.98 -4.25 -4.78
CA ARG A 47 -6.64 -3.82 -6.00
C ARG A 47 -6.68 -2.31 -6.17
N ASP A 48 -5.98 -1.58 -5.31
CA ASP A 48 -5.94 -0.11 -5.32
C ASP A 48 -7.32 0.51 -5.10
N GLU A 49 -8.19 -0.19 -4.37
CA GLU A 49 -9.56 0.27 -4.09
C GLU A 49 -9.74 0.78 -2.67
N TYR A 50 -8.65 0.89 -1.93
CA TYR A 50 -8.66 1.36 -0.56
C TYR A 50 -7.34 2.07 -0.27
N THR A 51 -7.43 3.23 0.33
CA THR A 51 -6.25 3.98 0.75
C THR A 51 -6.02 3.73 2.24
N PRO A 52 -4.89 3.14 2.62
CA PRO A 52 -4.64 2.84 4.03
C PRO A 52 -4.33 4.11 4.80
N SER A 53 -4.60 4.09 6.10
CA SER A 53 -4.09 5.14 6.98
C SER A 53 -2.57 5.03 7.00
N ILE A 54 -1.91 6.11 7.41
CA ILE A 54 -0.46 6.09 7.52
C ILE A 54 0.00 5.04 8.54
N ILE A 55 -0.77 4.82 9.58
CA ILE A 55 -0.43 3.80 10.58
C ILE A 55 -0.41 2.42 9.94
N ILE A 56 -1.44 2.10 9.19
CA ILE A 56 -1.52 0.79 8.52
C ILE A 56 -0.41 0.65 7.49
N ALA A 57 -0.14 1.70 6.73
CA ALA A 57 0.93 1.67 5.73
C ALA A 57 2.29 1.40 6.39
N LEU A 58 2.57 2.05 7.50
CA LEU A 58 3.83 1.84 8.21
C LEU A 58 3.92 0.45 8.82
N LYS A 59 2.81 -0.06 9.37
CA LYS A 59 2.78 -1.42 9.91
C LYS A 59 3.07 -2.46 8.83
N ILE A 60 2.45 -2.32 7.68
CA ILE A 60 2.66 -3.24 6.57
C ILE A 60 4.11 -3.19 6.11
N SER A 61 4.67 -1.99 6.03
CA SER A 61 6.07 -1.83 5.63
C SER A 61 7.00 -2.52 6.60
N GLN A 62 6.74 -2.43 7.90
CA GLN A 62 7.52 -3.11 8.92
C GLN A 62 7.39 -4.62 8.81
N ILE A 63 6.19 -5.12 8.50
CA ILE A 63 5.98 -6.56 8.33
C ILE A 63 6.88 -7.11 7.22
N PHE A 64 7.01 -6.36 6.13
CA PHE A 64 7.83 -6.79 5.00
C PHE A 64 9.29 -6.38 5.11
N HIS A 65 9.67 -5.65 6.15
CA HIS A 65 11.03 -5.12 6.33
C HIS A 65 11.48 -4.28 5.15
N GLU A 66 10.55 -3.46 4.64
CA GLU A 66 10.82 -2.56 3.53
C GLU A 66 10.46 -1.13 3.94
N PRO A 67 11.15 -0.13 3.41
CA PRO A 67 10.71 1.25 3.64
C PRO A 67 9.36 1.47 2.98
N VAL A 68 8.56 2.36 3.54
CA VAL A 68 7.18 2.57 3.08
C VAL A 68 7.14 2.95 1.60
N GLU A 69 8.13 3.70 1.13
CA GLU A 69 8.21 4.12 -0.27
C GLU A 69 8.50 2.96 -1.23
N SER A 70 9.00 1.86 -0.70
CA SER A 70 9.21 0.64 -1.50
C SER A 70 7.98 -0.23 -1.56
N VAL A 71 7.03 0.00 -0.65
CA VAL A 71 5.79 -0.77 -0.59
C VAL A 71 4.66 -0.03 -1.31
N PHE A 72 4.59 1.28 -1.10
CA PHE A 72 3.56 2.13 -1.68
C PHE A 72 4.21 3.23 -2.49
N ARG A 73 3.59 3.58 -3.61
CA ARG A 73 4.09 4.68 -4.44
C ARG A 73 2.91 5.44 -5.03
N LEU A 74 3.16 6.69 -5.33
CA LEU A 74 2.19 7.51 -6.03
C LEU A 74 2.50 7.46 -7.52
N GLU A 75 1.46 7.28 -8.32
CA GLU A 75 1.57 7.35 -9.76
C GLU A 75 0.63 8.42 -10.28
N GLU A 76 1.09 9.11 -11.30
CA GLU A 76 0.27 10.09 -11.98
C GLU A 76 -0.81 9.35 -12.76
N GLU A 77 -2.06 9.76 -12.56
CA GLU A 77 -3.17 9.16 -13.26
C GLU A 77 -3.32 9.82 -14.62
N GLU A 78 -3.26 9.04 -15.65
CA GLU A 78 -3.47 9.56 -17.00
C GLU A 78 -4.95 9.77 -17.23
N SER A 79 -5.29 10.95 -17.66
CA SER A 79 -6.67 11.27 -18.01
C SER A 79 -7.00 10.87 -19.44
#